data_f0e0cdd34910eaba1f01292f8cb8177b
#
_entry.id   f0e0cdd34910eaba1f01292f8cb8177b
#
_cell.length_a   1.000
_cell.length_b   1.000
_cell.length_c   1.000
_cell.angle_alpha   90.00
_cell.angle_beta   90.00
_cell.angle_gamma   90.00
#
_symmetry.space_group_name_H-M   'P 1'
#
loop_
_entity.id
_entity.type
_entity.pdbx_description
1 polymer ?
#
loop_
_entity_poly.entity_id
_entity_poly.type
_entity_poly.pdbx_seq_one_letter_code
_entity_poly.pdbx_strand_id
1 'polypeptide(L)'
;MIEFDNVSKYFQGQPAVKDLSLTFREGAFSVLVGTSGSGKSTTLKMINRLVEHDEGRIRFAGEEIRRFSPESLRRRMGYAIQSIGLFPHWTVAQNIATVPQLLKWPKARINARVDELLDLLGLAPDAFRHRAPHELSGGQQQRVGVARALAADPEVLLMDEPFGALDPVTRSALQQEMRRIHRLLGRTIILVTHDIDEALLLAEHLVVMDKGQVVQQGKPLEILLRPANGFVSDFFGRSERGVRLLSLRTVGDAMRPGVCAGDAIEQSLSLREALSVFVERQCEQLPVQPAPGKPAGVLHFRDLLKDEQENADASLS
;
A
#
# COMPACT_ATOMS: atom_id res chain seq x y z
N MET A 1 2.91 4.90 -15.70
CA MET A 1 1.51 4.45 -15.73
C MET A 1 1.39 3.11 -16.44
N ILE A 2 0.51 2.23 -15.97
CA ILE A 2 0.32 0.89 -16.52
C ILE A 2 -1.15 0.73 -16.91
N GLU A 3 -1.43 0.26 -18.13
CA GLU A 3 -2.77 0.10 -18.67
C GLU A 3 -2.96 -1.34 -19.15
N PHE A 4 -4.07 -1.94 -18.74
CA PHE A 4 -4.60 -3.20 -19.23
C PHE A 4 -5.79 -2.91 -20.13
N ASP A 5 -5.81 -3.48 -21.33
CA ASP A 5 -6.85 -3.34 -22.32
C ASP A 5 -7.33 -4.73 -22.77
N ASN A 6 -8.48 -5.16 -22.22
CA ASN A 6 -9.12 -6.45 -22.44
C ASN A 6 -8.16 -7.65 -22.30
N VAL A 7 -7.37 -7.66 -21.22
CA VAL A 7 -6.33 -8.66 -21.01
C VAL A 7 -6.90 -9.94 -20.41
N SER A 8 -6.58 -11.08 -21.02
CA SER A 8 -6.93 -12.41 -20.50
C SER A 8 -5.68 -13.27 -20.34
N LYS A 9 -5.73 -14.13 -19.32
CA LYS A 9 -4.71 -15.15 -19.03
C LYS A 9 -5.35 -16.45 -18.64
N TYR A 10 -4.98 -17.52 -19.34
CA TYR A 10 -5.46 -18.88 -19.11
C TYR A 10 -4.31 -19.76 -18.62
N PHE A 11 -4.60 -20.66 -17.67
CA PHE A 11 -3.74 -21.78 -17.29
C PHE A 11 -4.51 -23.07 -17.52
N GLN A 12 -3.97 -23.95 -18.35
CA GLN A 12 -4.60 -25.24 -18.71
C GLN A 12 -6.08 -25.07 -19.15
N GLY A 13 -6.36 -24.02 -19.93
CA GLY A 13 -7.71 -23.69 -20.41
C GLY A 13 -8.63 -23.02 -19.39
N GLN A 14 -8.21 -22.85 -18.14
CA GLN A 14 -8.99 -22.15 -17.11
C GLN A 14 -8.56 -20.67 -17.04
N PRO A 15 -9.52 -19.72 -17.04
CA PRO A 15 -9.21 -18.31 -16.96
C PRO A 15 -8.75 -17.94 -15.55
N ALA A 16 -7.50 -17.48 -15.42
CA ALA A 16 -6.98 -16.88 -14.19
C ALA A 16 -7.25 -15.37 -14.15
N VAL A 17 -7.27 -14.73 -15.34
CA VAL A 17 -7.69 -13.33 -15.56
C VAL A 17 -8.49 -13.32 -16.85
N LYS A 18 -9.61 -12.59 -16.86
CA LYS A 18 -10.54 -12.56 -18.00
C LYS A 18 -10.99 -11.13 -18.29
N ASP A 19 -10.78 -10.68 -19.53
CA ASP A 19 -11.23 -9.37 -20.05
C ASP A 19 -10.87 -8.19 -19.11
N LEU A 20 -9.67 -8.24 -18.51
CA LEU A 20 -9.23 -7.24 -17.55
C LEU A 20 -8.92 -5.92 -18.24
N SER A 21 -9.67 -4.88 -17.90
CA SER A 21 -9.39 -3.49 -18.30
C SER A 21 -9.19 -2.65 -17.03
N LEU A 22 -7.97 -2.14 -16.84
CA LEU A 22 -7.56 -1.51 -15.60
C LEU A 22 -6.41 -0.53 -15.87
N THR A 23 -6.39 0.60 -15.17
CA THR A 23 -5.33 1.60 -15.26
C THR A 23 -4.74 1.89 -13.89
N PHE A 24 -3.43 1.69 -13.74
CA PHE A 24 -2.67 2.15 -12.59
C PHE A 24 -2.04 3.51 -12.93
N ARG A 25 -2.41 4.53 -12.16
CA ARG A 25 -1.93 5.91 -12.35
C ARG A 25 -0.50 6.05 -11.87
N GLU A 26 0.26 6.90 -12.54
CA GLU A 26 1.60 7.26 -12.11
C GLU A 26 1.56 7.97 -10.74
N GLY A 27 2.54 7.65 -9.89
CA GLY A 27 2.67 8.22 -8.56
C GLY A 27 1.63 7.75 -7.54
N ALA A 28 0.64 6.91 -7.93
CA ALA A 28 -0.39 6.45 -7.02
C ALA A 28 0.01 5.16 -6.28
N PHE A 29 -0.50 5.02 -5.05
CA PHE A 29 -0.49 3.76 -4.31
C PHE A 29 -1.76 2.97 -4.64
N SER A 30 -1.65 2.00 -5.55
CA SER A 30 -2.76 1.13 -5.96
C SER A 30 -2.70 -0.21 -5.23
N VAL A 31 -3.83 -0.69 -4.75
CA VAL A 31 -3.92 -1.98 -4.07
C VAL A 31 -4.97 -2.86 -4.73
N LEU A 32 -4.59 -4.11 -5.06
CA LEU A 32 -5.49 -5.14 -5.55
C LEU A 32 -5.88 -6.05 -4.38
N VAL A 33 -7.18 -6.16 -4.14
CA VAL A 33 -7.76 -7.07 -3.14
C VAL A 33 -8.77 -8.02 -3.78
N GLY A 34 -9.08 -9.09 -3.09
CA GLY A 34 -10.07 -10.06 -3.52
C GLY A 34 -9.82 -11.44 -2.91
N THR A 35 -10.71 -12.37 -3.20
CA THR A 35 -10.62 -13.76 -2.72
C THR A 35 -9.35 -14.47 -3.23
N SER A 36 -8.95 -15.56 -2.56
CA SER A 36 -7.88 -16.41 -3.07
C SER A 36 -8.23 -16.92 -4.47
N GLY A 37 -7.26 -16.89 -5.38
CA GLY A 37 -7.49 -17.32 -6.77
C GLY A 37 -8.20 -16.28 -7.65
N SER A 38 -8.48 -15.05 -7.17
CA SER A 38 -9.15 -14.01 -7.98
C SER A 38 -8.29 -13.36 -9.07
N GLY A 39 -7.03 -13.80 -9.27
CA GLY A 39 -6.17 -13.33 -10.35
C GLY A 39 -5.18 -12.22 -9.99
N LYS A 40 -5.16 -11.73 -8.75
CA LYS A 40 -4.32 -10.59 -8.30
C LYS A 40 -2.82 -10.79 -8.57
N SER A 41 -2.24 -11.87 -8.04
CA SER A 41 -0.81 -12.15 -8.24
C SER A 41 -0.49 -12.46 -9.71
N THR A 42 -1.42 -13.03 -10.46
CA THR A 42 -1.28 -13.23 -11.91
C THR A 42 -1.23 -11.88 -12.63
N THR A 43 -2.12 -10.95 -12.28
CA THR A 43 -2.13 -9.58 -12.80
C THR A 43 -0.80 -8.88 -12.53
N LEU A 44 -0.30 -8.97 -11.28
CA LEU A 44 0.99 -8.39 -10.91
C LEU A 44 2.16 -9.00 -11.70
N LYS A 45 2.16 -10.33 -11.89
CA LYS A 45 3.20 -11.04 -12.65
C LYS A 45 3.14 -10.77 -14.15
N MET A 46 1.99 -10.41 -14.70
CA MET A 46 1.88 -9.97 -16.09
C MET A 46 2.52 -8.60 -16.32
N ILE A 47 2.48 -7.69 -15.35
CA ILE A 47 3.09 -6.35 -15.48
C ILE A 47 4.59 -6.44 -15.75
N ASN A 48 5.31 -7.30 -15.02
CA ASN A 48 6.77 -7.45 -15.18
C ASN A 48 7.15 -8.61 -16.11
N ARG A 49 6.17 -9.16 -16.86
CA ARG A 49 6.34 -10.26 -17.81
C ARG A 49 6.98 -11.51 -17.19
N LEU A 50 6.70 -11.81 -15.93
CA LEU A 50 6.96 -13.13 -15.34
C LEU A 50 5.93 -14.15 -15.82
N VAL A 51 4.75 -13.68 -16.18
CA VAL A 51 3.69 -14.43 -16.84
C VAL A 51 3.28 -13.63 -18.07
N GLU A 52 3.25 -14.27 -19.25
CA GLU A 52 2.76 -13.64 -20.48
C GLU A 52 1.21 -13.73 -20.52
N HIS A 53 0.56 -12.64 -20.91
CA HIS A 53 -0.88 -12.65 -21.17
C HIS A 53 -1.17 -13.34 -22.51
N ASP A 54 -2.37 -13.90 -22.65
CA ASP A 54 -2.76 -14.64 -23.86
C ASP A 54 -3.51 -13.71 -24.83
N GLU A 55 -4.38 -12.84 -24.31
CA GLU A 55 -5.21 -11.90 -25.10
C GLU A 55 -5.09 -10.48 -24.55
N GLY A 56 -5.48 -9.50 -25.37
CA GLY A 56 -5.45 -8.09 -25.00
C GLY A 56 -4.08 -7.45 -25.09
N ARG A 57 -3.92 -6.30 -24.43
CA ARG A 57 -2.68 -5.52 -24.43
C ARG A 57 -2.38 -4.95 -23.06
N ILE A 58 -1.11 -4.96 -22.67
CA ILE A 58 -0.63 -4.26 -21.49
C ILE A 58 0.36 -3.19 -21.96
N ARG A 59 0.16 -1.94 -21.51
CA ARG A 59 1.08 -0.84 -21.81
C ARG A 59 1.75 -0.36 -20.53
N PHE A 60 3.01 0.02 -20.66
CA PHE A 60 3.79 0.68 -19.64
C PHE A 60 4.33 1.99 -20.20
N ALA A 61 4.02 3.12 -19.55
CA ALA A 61 4.39 4.46 -20.04
C ALA A 61 3.95 4.72 -21.49
N GLY A 62 2.76 4.23 -21.88
CA GLY A 62 2.18 4.37 -23.23
C GLY A 62 2.67 3.36 -24.27
N GLU A 63 3.70 2.57 -23.96
CA GLU A 63 4.25 1.57 -24.88
C GLU A 63 3.85 0.15 -24.46
N GLU A 64 3.51 -0.71 -25.44
CA GLU A 64 3.15 -2.10 -25.18
C GLU A 64 4.34 -2.86 -24.57
N ILE A 65 4.09 -3.57 -23.43
CA ILE A 65 5.16 -4.24 -22.67
C ILE A 65 5.92 -5.29 -23.48
N ARG A 66 5.31 -5.89 -24.48
CA ARG A 66 5.94 -6.87 -25.39
C ARG A 66 7.00 -6.29 -26.31
N ARG A 67 7.02 -4.96 -26.49
CA ARG A 67 8.07 -4.27 -27.26
C ARG A 67 9.38 -4.11 -26.49
N PHE A 68 9.32 -4.15 -25.17
CA PHE A 68 10.52 -4.15 -24.33
C PHE A 68 11.14 -5.56 -24.29
N SER A 69 12.46 -5.67 -24.20
CA SER A 69 13.03 -6.92 -23.73
C SER A 69 12.61 -7.15 -22.26
N PRO A 70 12.36 -8.40 -21.82
CA PRO A 70 11.98 -8.67 -20.43
C PRO A 70 12.95 -8.06 -19.41
N GLU A 71 14.24 -8.08 -19.72
CA GLU A 71 15.28 -7.51 -18.86
C GLU A 71 15.19 -5.99 -18.77
N SER A 72 15.00 -5.29 -19.91
CA SER A 72 14.88 -3.83 -19.91
C SER A 72 13.62 -3.37 -19.16
N LEU A 73 12.51 -4.07 -19.32
CA LEU A 73 11.29 -3.81 -18.59
C LEU A 73 11.48 -3.98 -17.08
N ARG A 74 12.02 -5.14 -16.65
CA ARG A 74 12.22 -5.46 -15.23
C ARG A 74 13.23 -4.54 -14.54
N ARG A 75 14.18 -3.95 -15.26
CA ARG A 75 15.11 -2.95 -14.72
C ARG A 75 14.44 -1.64 -14.32
N ARG A 76 13.27 -1.34 -14.91
CA ARG A 76 12.46 -0.16 -14.59
C ARG A 76 11.45 -0.41 -13.46
N MET A 77 11.35 -1.67 -12.99
CA MET A 77 10.39 -2.11 -11.97
C MET A 77 11.11 -2.76 -10.78
N GLY A 78 10.76 -2.34 -9.58
CA GLY A 78 11.11 -3.07 -8.37
C GLY A 78 10.07 -4.16 -8.12
N TYR A 79 10.49 -5.32 -7.61
CA TYR A 79 9.58 -6.39 -7.28
C TYR A 79 9.90 -7.00 -5.91
N ALA A 80 8.99 -6.79 -4.95
CA ALA A 80 9.01 -7.42 -3.65
C ALA A 80 8.06 -8.62 -3.66
N ILE A 81 8.61 -9.83 -3.55
CA ILE A 81 7.87 -11.09 -3.60
C ILE A 81 7.40 -11.52 -2.21
N GLN A 82 6.35 -12.33 -2.14
CA GLN A 82 5.75 -12.87 -0.92
C GLN A 82 6.76 -13.64 -0.05
N SER A 83 7.56 -14.52 -0.66
CA SER A 83 8.73 -15.10 0.00
C SER A 83 9.88 -14.11 -0.09
N ILE A 84 10.36 -13.57 1.00
CA ILE A 84 11.37 -12.48 1.06
C ILE A 84 12.50 -12.65 0.03
N GLY A 85 12.86 -13.89 -0.32
CA GLY A 85 13.73 -14.26 -1.44
C GLY A 85 15.13 -13.62 -1.37
N LEU A 86 15.63 -13.33 -0.17
CA LEU A 86 16.99 -12.86 0.01
C LEU A 86 17.98 -14.00 -0.32
N PHE A 87 19.10 -13.65 -0.92
CA PHE A 87 20.19 -14.59 -1.14
C PHE A 87 20.82 -14.95 0.22
N PRO A 88 20.70 -16.20 0.69
CA PRO A 88 21.04 -16.56 2.07
C PRO A 88 22.54 -16.48 2.38
N HIS A 89 23.38 -16.58 1.36
CA HIS A 89 24.84 -16.51 1.49
C HIS A 89 25.43 -15.11 1.28
N TRP A 90 24.57 -14.12 1.05
CA TRP A 90 24.96 -12.73 0.82
C TRP A 90 24.64 -11.88 2.04
N THR A 91 25.44 -10.84 2.25
CA THR A 91 25.13 -9.84 3.26
C THR A 91 23.91 -9.00 2.84
N VAL A 92 23.37 -8.25 3.79
CA VAL A 92 22.31 -7.25 3.54
C VAL A 92 22.72 -6.29 2.44
N ALA A 93 23.93 -5.72 2.53
CA ALA A 93 24.44 -4.80 1.51
C ALA A 93 24.52 -5.45 0.12
N GLN A 94 24.98 -6.70 0.04
CA GLN A 94 25.04 -7.44 -1.23
C GLN A 94 23.67 -7.72 -1.81
N ASN A 95 22.69 -8.09 -0.95
CA ASN A 95 21.31 -8.30 -1.37
C ASN A 95 20.71 -7.00 -1.96
N ILE A 96 20.87 -5.87 -1.27
CA ILE A 96 20.37 -4.58 -1.76
C ILE A 96 21.08 -4.16 -3.05
N ALA A 97 22.39 -4.36 -3.12
CA ALA A 97 23.22 -3.96 -4.26
C ALA A 97 22.98 -4.78 -5.55
N THR A 98 22.18 -5.85 -5.51
CA THR A 98 22.02 -6.80 -6.63
C THR A 98 21.69 -6.11 -7.95
N VAL A 99 20.61 -5.34 -8.01
CA VAL A 99 20.18 -4.70 -9.27
C VAL A 99 21.11 -3.55 -9.68
N PRO A 100 21.54 -2.63 -8.78
CA PRO A 100 22.57 -1.64 -9.11
C PRO A 100 23.86 -2.23 -9.68
N GLN A 101 24.33 -3.40 -9.18
CA GLN A 101 25.49 -4.10 -9.74
C GLN A 101 25.24 -4.61 -11.16
N LEU A 102 24.08 -5.20 -11.42
CA LEU A 102 23.66 -5.62 -12.77
C LEU A 102 23.58 -4.43 -13.74
N LEU A 103 23.23 -3.25 -13.23
CA LEU A 103 23.23 -1.99 -13.99
C LEU A 103 24.62 -1.36 -14.10
N LYS A 104 25.66 -2.01 -13.55
CA LYS A 104 27.05 -1.54 -13.56
C LYS A 104 27.23 -0.14 -12.96
N TRP A 105 26.49 0.17 -11.90
CA TRP A 105 26.70 1.43 -11.18
C TRP A 105 28.08 1.48 -10.52
N PRO A 106 28.70 2.67 -10.40
CA PRO A 106 29.95 2.83 -9.66
C PRO A 106 29.81 2.36 -8.20
N LYS A 107 30.83 1.69 -7.66
CA LYS A 107 30.82 1.16 -6.28
C LYS A 107 30.47 2.22 -5.22
N ALA A 108 30.98 3.44 -5.38
CA ALA A 108 30.69 4.54 -4.45
C ALA A 108 29.19 4.87 -4.44
N ARG A 109 28.53 4.94 -5.63
CA ARG A 109 27.08 5.15 -5.74
C ARG A 109 26.29 4.01 -5.13
N ILE A 110 26.71 2.75 -5.35
CA ILE A 110 26.04 1.58 -4.78
C ILE A 110 26.11 1.63 -3.25
N ASN A 111 27.28 1.89 -2.67
CA ASN A 111 27.43 1.95 -1.22
C ASN A 111 26.57 3.06 -0.60
N ALA A 112 26.61 4.26 -1.16
CA ALA A 112 25.77 5.38 -0.71
C ALA A 112 24.27 5.03 -0.79
N ARG A 113 23.83 4.37 -1.88
CA ARG A 113 22.44 3.96 -2.05
C ARG A 113 22.00 2.87 -1.07
N VAL A 114 22.90 1.94 -0.76
CA VAL A 114 22.64 0.90 0.26
C VAL A 114 22.42 1.54 1.62
N ASP A 115 23.30 2.46 2.03
CA ASP A 115 23.22 3.13 3.33
C ASP A 115 21.96 4.01 3.40
N GLU A 116 21.66 4.79 2.36
CA GLU A 116 20.42 5.57 2.24
C GLU A 116 19.16 4.72 2.43
N LEU A 117 19.08 3.56 1.78
CA LEU A 117 17.91 2.69 1.84
C LEU A 117 17.79 1.98 3.20
N LEU A 118 18.91 1.63 3.82
CA LEU A 118 18.91 1.08 5.17
C LEU A 118 18.39 2.11 6.18
N ASP A 119 18.88 3.34 6.12
CA ASP A 119 18.41 4.44 6.98
C ASP A 119 16.92 4.73 6.73
N LEU A 120 16.50 4.80 5.45
CA LEU A 120 15.12 5.02 5.06
C LEU A 120 14.17 3.99 5.66
N LEU A 121 14.62 2.73 5.79
CA LEU A 121 13.84 1.61 6.32
C LEU A 121 14.10 1.33 7.83
N GLY A 122 14.76 2.26 8.52
CA GLY A 122 15.00 2.17 9.96
C GLY A 122 15.96 1.04 10.36
N LEU A 123 16.90 0.71 9.48
CA LEU A 123 17.98 -0.26 9.71
C LEU A 123 19.33 0.48 9.72
N ALA A 124 19.88 0.78 10.89
CA ALA A 124 21.16 1.49 11.00
C ALA A 124 22.25 0.81 10.14
N PRO A 125 22.84 1.51 9.13
CA PRO A 125 23.79 0.90 8.18
C PRO A 125 24.95 0.18 8.84
N ASP A 126 25.58 0.82 9.83
CA ASP A 126 26.73 0.24 10.55
C ASP A 126 26.41 -1.07 11.25
N ALA A 127 25.16 -1.24 11.72
CA ALA A 127 24.72 -2.42 12.43
C ALA A 127 24.25 -3.55 11.50
N PHE A 128 23.71 -3.21 10.33
CA PHE A 128 22.98 -4.18 9.49
C PHE A 128 23.66 -4.54 8.17
N ARG A 129 24.43 -3.65 7.55
CA ARG A 129 24.94 -3.84 6.19
C ARG A 129 25.75 -5.13 5.97
N HIS A 130 26.45 -5.61 7.03
CA HIS A 130 27.32 -6.78 6.97
C HIS A 130 26.66 -8.07 7.47
N ARG A 131 25.44 -7.99 8.03
CA ARG A 131 24.72 -9.18 8.50
C ARG A 131 24.27 -10.05 7.34
N ALA A 132 24.17 -11.34 7.58
CA ALA A 132 23.53 -12.30 6.70
C ALA A 132 22.02 -12.38 7.00
N PRO A 133 21.16 -12.82 6.06
CA PRO A 133 19.71 -12.92 6.26
C PRO A 133 19.29 -13.71 7.50
N HIS A 134 20.00 -14.79 7.84
CA HIS A 134 19.69 -15.61 9.03
C HIS A 134 19.93 -14.91 10.37
N GLU A 135 20.67 -13.79 10.38
CA GLU A 135 20.91 -12.96 11.56
C GLU A 135 19.83 -11.87 11.76
N LEU A 136 18.81 -11.85 10.89
CA LEU A 136 17.74 -10.86 10.87
C LEU A 136 16.42 -11.48 11.32
N SER A 137 15.60 -10.71 12.03
CA SER A 137 14.19 -11.06 12.23
C SER A 137 13.43 -11.06 10.90
N GLY A 138 12.27 -11.73 10.82
CA GLY A 138 11.43 -11.77 9.62
C GLY A 138 11.08 -10.36 9.12
N GLY A 139 10.74 -9.43 10.01
CA GLY A 139 10.46 -8.04 9.64
C GLY A 139 11.68 -7.27 9.12
N GLN A 140 12.87 -7.53 9.68
CA GLN A 140 14.12 -6.96 9.17
C GLN A 140 14.45 -7.51 7.78
N GLN A 141 14.28 -8.82 7.57
CA GLN A 141 14.44 -9.44 6.25
C GLN A 141 13.49 -8.83 5.22
N GLN A 142 12.23 -8.59 5.59
CA GLN A 142 11.24 -7.97 4.71
C GLN A 142 11.65 -6.54 4.34
N ARG A 143 12.11 -5.73 5.30
CA ARG A 143 12.66 -4.38 5.02
C ARG A 143 13.83 -4.43 4.05
N VAL A 144 14.75 -5.39 4.19
CA VAL A 144 15.85 -5.60 3.24
C VAL A 144 15.34 -6.00 1.87
N GLY A 145 14.28 -6.83 1.78
CA GLY A 145 13.61 -7.18 0.53
C GLY A 145 13.02 -5.95 -0.19
N VAL A 146 12.38 -5.05 0.56
CA VAL A 146 11.88 -3.77 0.05
C VAL A 146 13.03 -2.85 -0.38
N ALA A 147 14.10 -2.74 0.43
CA ALA A 147 15.31 -1.98 0.08
C ALA A 147 15.90 -2.48 -1.26
N ARG A 148 16.01 -3.79 -1.44
CA ARG A 148 16.49 -4.40 -2.68
C ARG A 148 15.61 -4.03 -3.87
N ALA A 149 14.28 -4.04 -3.71
CA ALA A 149 13.35 -3.68 -4.77
C ALA A 149 13.45 -2.19 -5.15
N LEU A 150 13.77 -1.31 -4.19
CA LEU A 150 13.96 0.13 -4.38
C LEU A 150 15.37 0.53 -4.85
N ALA A 151 16.35 -0.40 -4.81
CA ALA A 151 17.76 -0.07 -4.93
C ALA A 151 18.14 0.60 -6.27
N ALA A 152 17.53 0.16 -7.37
CA ALA A 152 17.78 0.70 -8.70
C ALA A 152 16.94 1.94 -9.05
N ASP A 153 16.26 2.53 -8.08
CA ASP A 153 15.35 3.68 -8.27
C ASP A 153 14.26 3.41 -9.32
N PRO A 154 13.43 2.36 -9.14
CA PRO A 154 12.45 1.94 -10.14
C PRO A 154 11.33 2.97 -10.30
N GLU A 155 10.72 3.01 -11.50
CA GLU A 155 9.54 3.83 -11.79
C GLU A 155 8.28 3.27 -11.12
N VAL A 156 8.21 1.94 -10.96
CA VAL A 156 7.10 1.22 -10.35
C VAL A 156 7.63 0.19 -9.36
N LEU A 157 7.04 0.14 -8.18
CA LEU A 157 7.27 -0.89 -7.18
C LEU A 157 6.08 -1.85 -7.15
N LEU A 158 6.33 -3.10 -7.49
CA LEU A 158 5.36 -4.20 -7.43
C LEU A 158 5.55 -4.99 -6.14
N MET A 159 4.49 -5.27 -5.40
CA MET A 159 4.54 -5.96 -4.12
C MET A 159 3.47 -7.05 -4.06
N ASP A 160 3.88 -8.31 -3.90
CA ASP A 160 2.99 -9.47 -3.81
C ASP A 160 2.93 -9.95 -2.34
N GLU A 161 1.87 -9.62 -1.63
CA GLU A 161 1.63 -9.96 -0.20
C GLU A 161 2.82 -9.66 0.73
N PRO A 162 3.40 -8.44 0.70
CA PRO A 162 4.69 -8.17 1.35
C PRO A 162 4.63 -8.21 2.88
N PHE A 163 3.46 -8.19 3.49
CA PHE A 163 3.31 -8.14 4.96
C PHE A 163 2.73 -9.43 5.55
N GLY A 164 2.35 -10.40 4.71
CA GLY A 164 1.60 -11.59 5.14
C GLY A 164 2.29 -12.49 6.17
N ALA A 165 3.62 -12.52 6.17
CA ALA A 165 4.42 -13.36 7.08
C ALA A 165 4.85 -12.64 8.38
N LEU A 166 4.41 -11.40 8.62
CA LEU A 166 4.83 -10.58 9.75
C LEU A 166 3.85 -10.67 10.92
N ASP A 167 4.39 -10.58 12.14
CA ASP A 167 3.57 -10.36 13.33
C ASP A 167 2.86 -9.01 13.28
N PRO A 168 1.74 -8.80 14.01
CA PRO A 168 0.92 -7.61 13.89
C PRO A 168 1.66 -6.28 14.16
N VAL A 169 2.60 -6.26 15.13
CA VAL A 169 3.34 -5.04 15.50
C VAL A 169 4.31 -4.66 14.39
N THR A 170 5.12 -5.61 13.94
CA THR A 170 6.08 -5.42 12.83
C THR A 170 5.36 -5.06 11.54
N ARG A 171 4.21 -5.68 11.27
CA ARG A 171 3.37 -5.40 10.09
C ARG A 171 2.90 -3.94 10.11
N SER A 172 2.29 -3.48 11.19
CA SER A 172 1.82 -2.10 11.32
C SER A 172 2.95 -1.09 11.14
N ALA A 173 4.10 -1.32 11.77
CA ALA A 173 5.26 -0.44 11.64
C ALA A 173 5.76 -0.36 10.17
N LEU A 174 5.83 -1.50 9.46
CA LEU A 174 6.27 -1.52 8.07
C LEU A 174 5.24 -0.90 7.11
N GLN A 175 3.95 -1.06 7.36
CA GLN A 175 2.89 -0.42 6.59
C GLN A 175 2.96 1.11 6.71
N GLN A 176 3.15 1.63 7.92
CA GLN A 176 3.34 3.07 8.15
C GLN A 176 4.60 3.59 7.43
N GLU A 177 5.69 2.83 7.49
CA GLU A 177 6.92 3.18 6.79
C GLU A 177 6.72 3.18 5.27
N MET A 178 5.99 2.23 4.70
CA MET A 178 5.66 2.22 3.26
C MET A 178 4.83 3.43 2.84
N ARG A 179 3.86 3.87 3.66
CA ARG A 179 3.14 5.12 3.42
C ARG A 179 4.06 6.34 3.43
N ARG A 180 4.99 6.38 4.38
CA ARG A 180 5.99 7.45 4.48
C ARG A 180 6.88 7.47 3.25
N ILE A 181 7.42 6.33 2.84
CA ILE A 181 8.27 6.17 1.65
C ILE A 181 7.53 6.59 0.39
N HIS A 182 6.28 6.15 0.22
CA HIS A 182 5.46 6.56 -0.92
C HIS A 182 5.29 8.07 -0.99
N ARG A 183 4.94 8.72 0.13
CA ARG A 183 4.80 10.21 0.20
C ARG A 183 6.11 10.95 -0.10
N LEU A 184 7.25 10.41 0.33
CA LEU A 184 8.56 11.02 0.10
C LEU A 184 9.04 10.87 -1.34
N LEU A 185 8.86 9.68 -1.92
CA LEU A 185 9.43 9.35 -3.23
C LEU A 185 8.47 9.60 -4.39
N GLY A 186 7.15 9.67 -4.16
CA GLY A 186 6.13 9.83 -5.19
C GLY A 186 6.12 8.73 -6.26
N ARG A 187 6.64 7.53 -5.93
CA ARG A 187 6.74 6.42 -6.90
C ARG A 187 5.41 5.67 -7.00
N THR A 188 5.14 5.14 -8.18
CA THR A 188 3.99 4.27 -8.38
C THR A 188 4.18 2.98 -7.59
N ILE A 189 3.24 2.62 -6.75
CA ILE A 189 3.23 1.35 -6.01
C ILE A 189 1.99 0.57 -6.40
N ILE A 190 2.18 -0.72 -6.72
CA ILE A 190 1.09 -1.66 -6.95
C ILE A 190 1.28 -2.82 -5.98
N LEU A 191 0.35 -2.94 -5.05
CA LEU A 191 0.37 -3.94 -3.99
C LEU A 191 -0.77 -4.91 -4.15
N VAL A 192 -0.48 -6.19 -3.99
CA VAL A 192 -1.47 -7.27 -3.90
C VAL A 192 -1.54 -7.73 -2.45
N THR A 193 -2.74 -7.80 -1.91
CA THR A 193 -3.01 -8.35 -0.58
C THR A 193 -4.36 -9.02 -0.50
N HIS A 194 -4.53 -9.89 0.50
CA HIS A 194 -5.83 -10.41 0.92
C HIS A 194 -6.33 -9.75 2.21
N ASP A 195 -5.51 -8.92 2.85
CA ASP A 195 -5.85 -8.18 4.08
C ASP A 195 -6.57 -6.88 3.72
N ILE A 196 -7.82 -6.78 4.18
CA ILE A 196 -8.69 -5.64 3.89
C ILE A 196 -8.21 -4.38 4.63
N ASP A 197 -7.80 -4.51 5.88
CA ASP A 197 -7.38 -3.37 6.69
C ASP A 197 -6.08 -2.78 6.16
N GLU A 198 -5.17 -3.64 5.68
CA GLU A 198 -3.96 -3.23 4.94
C GLU A 198 -4.31 -2.44 3.67
N ALA A 199 -5.25 -2.97 2.88
CA ALA A 199 -5.65 -2.32 1.64
C ALA A 199 -6.29 -0.95 1.89
N LEU A 200 -7.17 -0.85 2.88
CA LEU A 200 -7.79 0.41 3.26
C LEU A 200 -6.78 1.43 3.79
N LEU A 201 -5.76 0.96 4.53
CA LEU A 201 -4.71 1.82 5.08
C LEU A 201 -3.81 2.42 4.00
N LEU A 202 -3.48 1.63 2.97
CA LEU A 202 -2.41 1.97 2.02
C LEU A 202 -2.94 2.53 0.69
N ALA A 203 -4.14 2.12 0.25
CA ALA A 203 -4.62 2.44 -1.07
C ALA A 203 -5.07 3.90 -1.23
N GLU A 204 -4.56 4.57 -2.26
CA GLU A 204 -5.19 5.74 -2.87
C GLU A 204 -6.17 5.31 -3.96
N HIS A 205 -5.86 4.18 -4.62
CA HIS A 205 -6.70 3.53 -5.61
C HIS A 205 -6.84 2.04 -5.26
N LEU A 206 -8.05 1.62 -4.93
CA LEU A 206 -8.38 0.25 -4.54
C LEU A 206 -9.07 -0.46 -5.69
N VAL A 207 -8.63 -1.68 -6.00
CA VAL A 207 -9.17 -2.55 -7.04
C VAL A 207 -9.64 -3.85 -6.40
N VAL A 208 -10.94 -4.11 -6.48
CA VAL A 208 -11.55 -5.34 -5.95
C VAL A 208 -11.69 -6.33 -7.10
N MET A 209 -11.10 -7.51 -6.94
CA MET A 209 -11.12 -8.57 -7.95
C MET A 209 -11.86 -9.81 -7.44
N ASP A 210 -12.64 -10.43 -8.33
CA ASP A 210 -13.21 -11.75 -8.13
C ASP A 210 -13.19 -12.56 -9.43
N LYS A 211 -12.87 -13.84 -9.36
CA LYS A 211 -12.90 -14.78 -10.50
C LYS A 211 -12.22 -14.26 -11.77
N GLY A 212 -11.06 -13.62 -11.59
CA GLY A 212 -10.26 -13.09 -12.70
C GLY A 212 -10.70 -11.77 -13.28
N GLN A 213 -11.69 -11.10 -12.70
CA GLN A 213 -12.26 -9.84 -13.19
C GLN A 213 -12.21 -8.74 -12.13
N VAL A 214 -12.20 -7.47 -12.56
CA VAL A 214 -12.44 -6.32 -11.68
C VAL A 214 -13.93 -6.21 -11.40
N VAL A 215 -14.30 -6.25 -10.13
CA VAL A 215 -15.70 -6.08 -9.68
C VAL A 215 -16.00 -4.62 -9.39
N GLN A 216 -15.03 -3.93 -8.77
CA GLN A 216 -15.12 -2.50 -8.47
C GLN A 216 -13.72 -1.91 -8.31
N GLN A 217 -13.57 -0.65 -8.68
CA GLN A 217 -12.35 0.13 -8.43
C GLN A 217 -12.70 1.58 -8.09
N GLY A 218 -11.85 2.24 -7.30
CA GLY A 218 -12.05 3.63 -6.88
C GLY A 218 -11.27 3.95 -5.61
N LYS A 219 -11.61 5.06 -4.97
CA LYS A 219 -11.07 5.39 -3.65
C LYS A 219 -11.65 4.44 -2.60
N PRO A 220 -10.88 4.04 -1.57
CA PRO A 220 -11.37 3.15 -0.51
C PRO A 220 -12.69 3.61 0.11
N LEU A 221 -12.79 4.90 0.43
CA LEU A 221 -14.01 5.48 1.02
C LEU A 221 -15.24 5.31 0.10
N GLU A 222 -15.09 5.57 -1.21
CA GLU A 222 -16.18 5.44 -2.19
C GLU A 222 -16.68 3.99 -2.28
N ILE A 223 -15.74 3.02 -2.28
CA ILE A 223 -16.07 1.59 -2.34
C ILE A 223 -16.81 1.15 -1.09
N LEU A 224 -16.38 1.59 0.09
CA LEU A 224 -17.06 1.27 1.34
C LEU A 224 -18.45 1.92 1.44
N LEU A 225 -18.61 3.16 1.00
CA LEU A 225 -19.90 3.87 1.04
C LEU A 225 -20.88 3.33 -0.01
N ARG A 226 -20.39 2.98 -1.21
CA ARG A 226 -21.21 2.60 -2.37
C ARG A 226 -20.68 1.31 -3.00
N PRO A 227 -20.81 0.13 -2.31
CA PRO A 227 -20.41 -1.14 -2.90
C PRO A 227 -21.25 -1.44 -4.15
N ALA A 228 -20.58 -1.84 -5.24
CA ALA A 228 -21.20 -2.08 -6.54
C ALA A 228 -22.22 -3.24 -6.51
N ASN A 229 -22.02 -4.21 -5.61
CA ASN A 229 -22.90 -5.37 -5.48
C ASN A 229 -22.76 -6.04 -4.11
N GLY A 230 -23.54 -7.11 -3.89
CA GLY A 230 -23.54 -7.88 -2.64
C GLY A 230 -22.18 -8.50 -2.34
N PHE A 231 -21.42 -8.97 -3.35
CA PHE A 231 -20.09 -9.53 -3.14
C PHE A 231 -19.14 -8.50 -2.53
N VAL A 232 -19.07 -7.29 -3.06
CA VAL A 232 -18.20 -6.22 -2.52
C VAL A 232 -18.63 -5.87 -1.10
N SER A 233 -19.93 -5.74 -0.85
CA SER A 233 -20.45 -5.47 0.49
C SER A 233 -20.07 -6.55 1.51
N ASP A 234 -20.17 -7.81 1.11
CA ASP A 234 -19.85 -8.95 1.98
C ASP A 234 -18.34 -9.14 2.15
N PHE A 235 -17.55 -8.88 1.09
CA PHE A 235 -16.10 -8.92 1.13
C PHE A 235 -15.52 -7.96 2.16
N PHE A 236 -16.06 -6.74 2.25
CA PHE A 236 -15.66 -5.77 3.27
C PHE A 236 -16.33 -5.99 4.63
N GLY A 237 -17.18 -7.01 4.79
CA GLY A 237 -17.84 -7.36 6.05
C GLY A 237 -18.88 -6.31 6.47
N ARG A 238 -20.15 -6.63 6.36
CA ARG A 238 -21.27 -5.70 6.66
C ARG A 238 -21.20 -5.16 8.10
N SER A 239 -20.84 -6.01 9.06
CA SER A 239 -20.69 -5.64 10.48
C SER A 239 -19.47 -4.76 10.76
N GLU A 240 -18.40 -4.91 9.98
CA GLU A 240 -17.13 -4.20 10.15
C GLU A 240 -17.08 -2.86 9.41
N ARG A 241 -18.02 -2.64 8.49
CA ARG A 241 -18.02 -1.48 7.58
C ARG A 241 -17.96 -0.15 8.32
N GLY A 242 -18.72 0.00 9.42
CA GLY A 242 -18.71 1.23 10.22
C GLY A 242 -17.33 1.51 10.81
N VAL A 243 -16.70 0.49 11.40
CA VAL A 243 -15.36 0.60 11.99
C VAL A 243 -14.29 0.89 10.92
N ARG A 244 -14.41 0.28 9.73
CA ARG A 244 -13.52 0.52 8.61
C ARG A 244 -13.65 1.93 8.04
N LEU A 245 -14.86 2.48 7.97
CA LEU A 245 -15.08 3.88 7.60
C LEU A 245 -14.38 4.83 8.56
N LEU A 246 -14.42 4.55 9.88
CA LEU A 246 -13.67 5.33 10.87
C LEU A 246 -12.14 5.27 10.67
N SER A 247 -11.61 4.18 10.11
CA SER A 247 -10.18 4.07 9.82
C SER A 247 -9.71 4.94 8.65
N LEU A 248 -10.63 5.34 7.76
CA LEU A 248 -10.35 6.17 6.58
C LEU A 248 -10.46 7.67 6.82
N ARG A 249 -10.98 8.08 7.98
CA ARG A 249 -11.15 9.49 8.35
C ARG A 249 -10.26 9.83 9.53
N THR A 250 -9.80 11.07 9.59
CA THR A 250 -8.95 11.56 10.68
C THR A 250 -9.76 12.40 11.68
N VAL A 251 -9.20 12.56 12.88
CA VAL A 251 -9.73 13.49 13.90
C VAL A 251 -9.84 14.90 13.31
N GLY A 252 -8.85 15.32 12.50
CA GLY A 252 -8.84 16.62 11.85
C GLY A 252 -10.00 16.86 10.88
N ASP A 253 -10.55 15.78 10.28
CA ASP A 253 -11.69 15.89 9.35
C ASP A 253 -13.04 16.05 10.07
N ALA A 254 -13.11 15.63 11.35
CA ALA A 254 -14.36 15.59 12.11
C ALA A 254 -14.41 16.53 13.31
N MET A 255 -13.27 17.09 13.76
CA MET A 255 -13.21 17.99 14.88
C MET A 255 -13.92 19.33 14.59
N ARG A 256 -14.38 19.96 15.64
CA ARG A 256 -14.96 21.33 15.60
C ARG A 256 -14.07 22.30 16.35
N PRO A 257 -14.09 23.61 15.98
CA PRO A 257 -13.45 24.64 16.79
C PRO A 257 -13.99 24.62 18.23
N GLY A 258 -13.10 24.66 19.21
CA GLY A 258 -13.49 24.64 20.61
C GLY A 258 -12.36 24.23 21.53
N VAL A 259 -12.64 24.26 22.84
CA VAL A 259 -11.71 23.86 23.90
C VAL A 259 -12.48 23.03 24.92
N CYS A 260 -11.95 21.91 25.33
CA CYS A 260 -12.43 21.12 26.47
C CYS A 260 -11.25 20.65 27.33
N ALA A 261 -11.52 20.22 28.55
CA ALA A 261 -10.52 19.71 29.48
C ALA A 261 -10.05 18.31 29.12
N GLY A 262 -8.81 17.98 29.43
CA GLY A 262 -8.23 16.64 29.28
C GLY A 262 -6.95 16.65 28.44
N ASP A 263 -6.34 15.47 28.31
CA ASP A 263 -5.15 15.28 27.47
C ASP A 263 -5.55 15.31 25.99
N ALA A 264 -4.92 16.21 25.23
CA ALA A 264 -5.27 16.41 23.84
C ALA A 264 -4.74 15.26 22.95
N ILE A 265 -5.55 14.89 21.95
CA ILE A 265 -5.19 13.94 20.90
C ILE A 265 -4.72 14.66 19.63
N GLU A 266 -3.98 13.96 18.79
CA GLU A 266 -3.49 14.52 17.52
C GLU A 266 -4.57 14.54 16.43
N GLN A 267 -4.53 15.56 15.56
CA GLN A 267 -5.42 15.67 14.39
C GLN A 267 -5.20 14.54 13.36
N SER A 268 -4.01 13.96 13.33
CA SER A 268 -3.60 12.90 12.42
C SER A 268 -4.15 11.52 12.78
N LEU A 269 -4.62 11.32 14.02
CA LEU A 269 -5.23 10.06 14.44
C LEU A 269 -6.47 9.75 13.60
N SER A 270 -6.67 8.46 13.28
CA SER A 270 -7.91 8.01 12.67
C SER A 270 -9.07 8.12 13.65
N LEU A 271 -10.29 8.26 13.14
CA LEU A 271 -11.48 8.23 14.00
C LEU A 271 -11.66 6.88 14.71
N ARG A 272 -11.11 5.78 14.14
CA ARG A 272 -11.07 4.46 14.80
C ARG A 272 -10.17 4.47 16.05
N GLU A 273 -8.99 5.09 15.97
CA GLU A 273 -8.10 5.28 17.13
C GLU A 273 -8.73 6.19 18.16
N ALA A 274 -9.36 7.28 17.71
CA ALA A 274 -10.11 8.19 18.61
C ALA A 274 -11.27 7.48 19.32
N LEU A 275 -11.99 6.56 18.65
CA LEU A 275 -13.02 5.72 19.28
C LEU A 275 -12.43 4.92 20.44
N SER A 276 -11.25 4.34 20.29
CA SER A 276 -10.58 3.60 21.37
C SER A 276 -10.26 4.53 22.55
N VAL A 277 -9.80 5.76 22.30
CA VAL A 277 -9.56 6.76 23.35
C VAL A 277 -10.84 7.17 24.07
N PHE A 278 -11.97 7.36 23.36
CA PHE A 278 -13.26 7.63 23.98
C PHE A 278 -13.69 6.53 24.93
N VAL A 279 -13.54 5.26 24.50
CA VAL A 279 -13.88 4.09 25.31
C VAL A 279 -12.98 3.98 26.53
N GLU A 280 -11.67 4.17 26.37
CA GLU A 280 -10.69 4.09 27.46
C GLU A 280 -10.92 5.18 28.50
N ARG A 281 -11.15 6.44 28.07
CA ARG A 281 -11.33 7.59 28.96
C ARG A 281 -12.76 7.75 29.45
N GLN A 282 -13.72 6.99 28.92
CA GLN A 282 -15.15 7.07 29.26
C GLN A 282 -15.69 8.52 29.17
N CYS A 283 -15.36 9.25 28.14
CA CYS A 283 -15.72 10.65 27.93
C CYS A 283 -16.54 10.85 26.65
N GLU A 284 -17.23 11.98 26.52
CA GLU A 284 -18.01 12.34 25.34
C GLU A 284 -17.30 13.35 24.43
N GLN A 285 -16.19 13.93 24.91
CA GLN A 285 -15.43 14.95 24.21
C GLN A 285 -13.94 14.71 24.43
N LEU A 286 -13.15 14.91 23.37
CA LEU A 286 -11.71 14.86 23.41
C LEU A 286 -11.12 16.18 22.90
N PRO A 287 -10.21 16.81 23.65
CA PRO A 287 -9.47 17.96 23.16
C PRO A 287 -8.51 17.53 22.05
N VAL A 288 -8.40 18.35 21.01
CA VAL A 288 -7.56 18.09 19.84
C VAL A 288 -6.45 19.12 19.76
N GLN A 289 -5.21 18.66 19.64
CA GLN A 289 -4.02 19.53 19.54
C GLN A 289 -4.11 20.40 18.28
N PRO A 290 -3.77 21.69 18.37
CA PRO A 290 -3.64 22.51 17.17
C PRO A 290 -2.46 22.02 16.33
N ALA A 291 -2.70 21.76 15.04
CA ALA A 291 -1.60 21.57 14.10
C ALA A 291 -0.99 22.94 13.74
N PRO A 292 0.27 23.01 13.26
CA PRO A 292 0.89 24.26 12.84
C PRO A 292 -0.02 25.05 11.88
N GLY A 293 -0.44 26.26 12.29
CA GLY A 293 -1.33 27.12 11.51
C GLY A 293 -2.82 26.74 11.54
N LYS A 294 -3.24 25.81 12.38
CA LYS A 294 -4.65 25.43 12.57
C LYS A 294 -5.12 25.68 14.00
N PRO A 295 -6.41 26.00 14.23
CA PRO A 295 -6.96 26.21 15.56
C PRO A 295 -6.99 24.92 16.37
N ALA A 296 -7.02 25.04 17.70
CA ALA A 296 -7.38 23.96 18.59
C ALA A 296 -8.84 23.53 18.35
N GLY A 297 -9.15 22.27 18.60
CA GLY A 297 -10.48 21.73 18.36
C GLY A 297 -10.94 20.77 19.44
N VAL A 298 -12.18 20.35 19.30
CA VAL A 298 -12.82 19.33 20.12
C VAL A 298 -13.45 18.31 19.20
N LEU A 299 -13.20 17.03 19.48
CA LEU A 299 -13.89 15.92 18.84
C LEU A 299 -14.98 15.42 19.80
N HIS A 300 -16.23 15.39 19.34
CA HIS A 300 -17.33 14.79 20.10
C HIS A 300 -17.55 13.35 19.65
N PHE A 301 -17.94 12.47 20.58
CA PHE A 301 -18.26 11.07 20.27
C PHE A 301 -19.30 10.94 19.15
N ARG A 302 -20.33 11.80 19.15
CA ARG A 302 -21.36 11.85 18.10
C ARG A 302 -20.83 12.19 16.70
N ASP A 303 -19.68 12.86 16.59
CA ASP A 303 -19.10 13.26 15.30
C ASP A 303 -18.47 12.06 14.59
N LEU A 304 -18.22 10.95 15.30
CA LEU A 304 -17.82 9.68 14.70
C LEU A 304 -18.92 9.09 13.80
N LEU A 305 -20.18 9.41 14.05
CA LEU A 305 -21.35 8.87 13.35
C LEU A 305 -21.83 9.74 12.18
N LYS A 306 -21.22 10.92 11.96
CA LYS A 306 -21.66 11.84 10.91
C LYS A 306 -21.03 11.50 9.57
N ASP A 307 -21.87 11.44 8.53
CA ASP A 307 -21.43 11.38 7.14
C ASP A 307 -20.96 12.76 6.64
N GLU A 308 -20.03 12.79 5.70
CA GLU A 308 -19.51 14.04 5.09
C GLU A 308 -20.59 14.90 4.42
N GLN A 309 -21.75 14.35 4.09
CA GLN A 309 -22.84 15.08 3.44
C GLN A 309 -23.51 16.11 4.35
N GLU A 310 -23.52 15.93 5.67
CA GLU A 310 -24.07 16.94 6.60
C GLU A 310 -23.16 18.16 6.83
N ASN A 311 -21.86 18.03 6.58
CA ASN A 311 -20.92 19.14 6.77
C ASN A 311 -20.87 20.10 5.56
N ALA A 312 -21.23 19.65 4.36
CA ALA A 312 -21.32 20.49 3.16
C ALA A 312 -22.55 21.42 3.19
N ASP A 313 -23.67 20.94 3.72
CA ASP A 313 -24.91 21.74 3.84
C ASP A 313 -24.86 22.76 4.98
N ALA A 314 -24.10 22.50 6.05
CA ALA A 314 -23.94 23.43 7.16
C ALA A 314 -23.01 24.64 6.86
N SER A 315 -22.24 24.58 5.78
CA SER A 315 -21.39 25.70 5.31
C SER A 315 -22.07 26.58 4.27
N LEU A 316 -23.30 26.27 3.85
CA LEU A 316 -24.11 27.01 2.88
C LEU A 316 -25.37 27.68 3.49
N SER A 317 -25.51 27.61 4.83
CA SER A 317 -26.60 28.27 5.56
C SER A 317 -26.03 29.44 6.47
#